data_dabefdf83613d49b091105adf9f47e94
#
_entry.id   dabefdf83613d49b091105adf9f47e94
#
_cell.length_a   1.000
_cell.length_b   1.000
_cell.length_c   1.000
_cell.angle_alpha   90.00
_cell.angle_beta   90.00
_cell.angle_gamma   90.00
#
_symmetry.space_group_name_H-M   'P 1'
#
loop_
_entity.id
_entity.type
_entity.pdbx_description
1 polymer ?
#
loop_
_entity_poly.entity_id
_entity_poly.type
_entity_poly.pdbx_seq_one_letter_code
_entity_poly.pdbx_strand_id
1 'polypeptide(L)'
;MSIKEPGIMFDATNSWNGYNHQGKIALWYALGEIIKLIDPSLSPTLNRQNLEKYFLEIEYMEDFSVGEKVGESLQYHSVHQVKDREDTFIDTYESALLGLVKHMVDDSNISEAYLHLSSDLELGDEPLSMHLAAMIENPKHLASIEKAITTNRNVPEYRNSFLMKKKGRPTKLKSELLHALSKVCPKEQYLTESNLDNAFDELLREIDERKRLLKRITQTQLSHINIYRYSIGSTEQHYCRKDQAEELLKQQIMDFYIAMEPRSYKTGISFVDKSYLYILGKLDQHIVDRSLNYEAYKKGQLERQISFATIFEWLLSDEIERLGDEFYIYHIKERFFRMMDDYCKACKKNEEHCLECQVPLCKDRLGTLSFRQLREFLNITNPHISGSLNMDTFGEYTSTLGINNPFLTGLRDLPQRSVLNEERIAVTYQDIENLQYALTAIAPRGTDDDKAIICSEIIKNRNVYGLLMDYDCLISNGIAVNSIQDEEITQSYRHDSKMSEHIVHCKNVKIVPLATCNENHLFEKEPIEE
;
A
#
# COMPACT_ATOMS: atom_id res chain seq x y z
N MET A 1 10.08 1.77 -40.02
CA MET A 1 10.15 1.14 -38.70
C MET A 1 8.96 1.63 -37.92
N SER A 2 7.95 0.79 -37.67
CA SER A 2 6.76 1.19 -36.92
C SER A 2 7.10 1.21 -35.42
N ILE A 3 6.98 2.36 -34.83
CA ILE A 3 7.11 2.57 -33.36
C ILE A 3 5.96 1.79 -32.74
N LYS A 4 6.29 0.78 -31.91
CA LYS A 4 5.33 0.05 -31.11
C LYS A 4 4.81 1.02 -30.05
N GLU A 5 3.50 1.25 -30.04
CA GLU A 5 2.83 1.93 -28.93
C GLU A 5 3.26 1.32 -27.59
N PRO A 6 3.61 2.13 -26.58
CA PRO A 6 3.86 1.62 -25.24
C PRO A 6 2.57 0.99 -24.73
N GLY A 7 2.62 -0.32 -24.48
CA GLY A 7 1.48 -1.03 -23.90
C GLY A 7 1.07 -0.35 -22.59
N ILE A 8 -0.24 -0.16 -22.39
CA ILE A 8 -0.84 0.33 -21.16
C ILE A 8 -0.19 -0.45 -20.00
N MET A 9 0.68 0.22 -19.23
CA MET A 9 1.23 -0.33 -18.00
C MET A 9 0.05 -0.54 -17.06
N PHE A 10 -0.23 -1.79 -16.73
CA PHE A 10 -1.26 -2.14 -15.78
C PHE A 10 -0.84 -1.61 -14.42
N ASP A 11 -1.56 -0.61 -13.93
CA ASP A 11 -1.36 -0.05 -12.62
C ASP A 11 -1.80 -1.06 -11.55
N ALA A 12 -0.82 -1.73 -10.96
CA ALA A 12 -1.04 -2.65 -9.84
C ALA A 12 -1.44 -1.92 -8.55
N THR A 13 -1.35 -0.59 -8.52
CA THR A 13 -1.60 0.24 -7.32
C THR A 13 -3.01 0.02 -6.78
N ASN A 14 -4.01 -0.07 -7.65
CA ASN A 14 -5.40 -0.32 -7.23
C ASN A 14 -5.57 -1.71 -6.62
N SER A 15 -4.91 -2.74 -7.18
CA SER A 15 -4.92 -4.10 -6.62
C SER A 15 -4.20 -4.14 -5.28
N TRP A 16 -3.02 -3.52 -5.18
CA TRP A 16 -2.23 -3.48 -3.95
C TRP A 16 -2.93 -2.69 -2.84
N ASN A 17 -3.54 -1.55 -3.16
CA ASN A 17 -4.33 -0.79 -2.19
C ASN A 17 -5.53 -1.58 -1.69
N GLY A 18 -6.20 -2.35 -2.55
CA GLY A 18 -7.27 -3.27 -2.15
C GLY A 18 -6.78 -4.35 -1.19
N TYR A 19 -5.69 -5.04 -1.51
CA TYR A 19 -5.09 -6.06 -0.63
C TYR A 19 -4.61 -5.48 0.71
N ASN A 20 -4.02 -4.29 0.71
CA ASN A 20 -3.57 -3.63 1.94
C ASN A 20 -4.76 -3.25 2.83
N HIS A 21 -5.83 -2.70 2.27
CA HIS A 21 -7.05 -2.41 3.02
C HIS A 21 -7.69 -3.67 3.60
N GLN A 22 -7.83 -4.71 2.79
CA GLN A 22 -8.33 -6.04 3.18
C GLN A 22 -7.50 -6.65 4.32
N GLY A 23 -6.17 -6.60 4.23
CA GLY A 23 -5.27 -7.10 5.27
C GLY A 23 -5.41 -6.34 6.60
N LYS A 24 -5.60 -5.00 6.55
CA LYS A 24 -5.85 -4.18 7.75
C LYS A 24 -7.15 -4.58 8.43
N ILE A 25 -8.24 -4.73 7.68
CA ILE A 25 -9.55 -5.14 8.21
C ILE A 25 -9.48 -6.56 8.78
N ALA A 26 -8.80 -7.49 8.10
CA ALA A 26 -8.64 -8.86 8.55
C ALA A 26 -7.88 -8.95 9.88
N LEU A 27 -6.75 -8.25 10.01
CA LEU A 27 -5.98 -8.18 11.25
C LEU A 27 -6.76 -7.48 12.36
N TRP A 28 -7.43 -6.37 12.06
CA TRP A 28 -8.27 -5.66 13.02
C TRP A 28 -9.36 -6.57 13.59
N TYR A 29 -10.08 -7.29 12.73
CA TYR A 29 -11.12 -8.22 13.15
C TYR A 29 -10.55 -9.37 13.99
N ALA A 30 -9.48 -10.01 13.51
CA ALA A 30 -8.82 -11.10 14.23
C ALA A 30 -8.31 -10.66 15.60
N LEU A 31 -7.72 -9.47 15.73
CA LEU A 31 -7.28 -8.92 17.00
C LEU A 31 -8.46 -8.66 17.96
N GLY A 32 -9.60 -8.20 17.44
CA GLY A 32 -10.82 -8.05 18.22
C GLY A 32 -11.28 -9.39 18.82
N GLU A 33 -11.21 -10.46 18.03
CA GLU A 33 -11.52 -11.81 18.54
C GLU A 33 -10.46 -12.34 19.53
N ILE A 34 -9.17 -12.09 19.27
CA ILE A 34 -8.08 -12.45 20.18
C ILE A 34 -8.28 -11.78 21.54
N ILE A 35 -8.58 -10.48 21.57
CA ILE A 35 -8.80 -9.73 22.84
C ILE A 35 -9.95 -10.32 23.65
N LYS A 36 -11.01 -10.82 23.03
CA LYS A 36 -12.12 -11.49 23.72
C LYS A 36 -11.73 -12.84 24.33
N LEU A 37 -10.71 -13.50 23.76
CA LEU A 37 -10.27 -14.84 24.15
C LEU A 37 -9.11 -14.85 25.15
N ILE A 38 -8.33 -13.78 25.25
CA ILE A 38 -7.23 -13.69 26.22
C ILE A 38 -7.76 -13.44 27.63
N ASP A 39 -7.09 -14.08 28.59
CA ASP A 39 -7.31 -13.86 30.02
C ASP A 39 -6.08 -13.18 30.62
N PRO A 40 -6.19 -11.91 31.08
CA PRO A 40 -5.05 -11.18 31.67
C PRO A 40 -4.47 -11.84 32.91
N SER A 41 -5.21 -12.72 33.57
CA SER A 41 -4.74 -13.45 34.76
C SER A 41 -3.83 -14.62 34.44
N LEU A 42 -3.82 -15.07 33.17
CA LEU A 42 -3.00 -16.16 32.70
C LEU A 42 -1.64 -15.65 32.17
N SER A 43 -0.64 -16.52 32.25
CA SER A 43 0.64 -16.21 31.61
C SER A 43 0.50 -16.09 30.08
N PRO A 44 1.38 -15.34 29.40
CA PRO A 44 1.38 -15.27 27.94
C PRO A 44 1.45 -16.66 27.26
N THR A 45 2.18 -17.61 27.85
CA THR A 45 2.26 -18.98 27.34
C THR A 45 0.92 -19.71 27.37
N LEU A 46 0.14 -19.56 28.44
CA LEU A 46 -1.17 -20.18 28.56
C LEU A 46 -2.19 -19.52 27.62
N ASN A 47 -2.19 -18.19 27.52
CA ASN A 47 -3.01 -17.48 26.55
C ASN A 47 -2.70 -17.94 25.13
N ARG A 48 -1.41 -18.06 24.77
CA ARG A 48 -0.97 -18.57 23.48
C ARG A 48 -1.56 -19.97 23.19
N GLN A 49 -1.45 -20.90 24.14
CA GLN A 49 -2.00 -22.26 23.99
C GLN A 49 -3.51 -22.25 23.76
N ASN A 50 -4.26 -21.40 24.46
CA ASN A 50 -5.72 -21.25 24.27
C ASN A 50 -6.06 -20.72 22.87
N LEU A 51 -5.18 -19.93 22.27
CA LEU A 51 -5.38 -19.32 20.95
C LEU A 51 -4.97 -20.23 19.78
N GLU A 52 -4.24 -21.33 20.01
CA GLU A 52 -3.70 -22.19 18.94
C GLU A 52 -4.77 -22.80 18.02
N LYS A 53 -5.96 -23.09 18.56
CA LYS A 53 -7.04 -23.68 17.78
C LYS A 53 -7.77 -22.68 16.86
N TYR A 54 -7.73 -21.38 17.17
CA TYR A 54 -8.38 -20.36 16.36
C TYR A 54 -7.47 -19.88 15.25
N PHE A 55 -8.06 -19.48 14.13
CA PHE A 55 -7.28 -19.04 12.98
C PHE A 55 -7.94 -17.90 12.19
N LEU A 56 -7.10 -17.14 11.54
CA LEU A 56 -7.41 -16.24 10.42
C LEU A 56 -6.94 -16.91 9.14
N GLU A 57 -7.77 -16.92 8.11
CA GLU A 57 -7.41 -17.39 6.77
C GLU A 57 -7.68 -16.28 5.76
N ILE A 58 -6.71 -15.99 4.89
CA ILE A 58 -6.76 -14.90 3.89
C ILE A 58 -6.85 -15.49 2.49
N GLU A 59 -7.71 -14.91 1.61
CA GLU A 59 -7.79 -15.26 0.19
C GLU A 59 -8.12 -16.74 -0.08
N TYR A 60 -9.06 -17.33 0.64
CA TYR A 60 -9.50 -18.71 0.41
C TYR A 60 -11.02 -18.86 0.34
N MET A 61 -11.76 -18.65 1.44
CA MET A 61 -13.22 -18.70 1.44
C MET A 61 -13.82 -17.45 0.78
N GLU A 62 -13.31 -16.30 1.13
CA GLU A 62 -13.51 -14.97 0.53
C GLU A 62 -12.23 -14.15 0.80
N ASP A 63 -12.31 -12.83 0.96
CA ASP A 63 -11.13 -12.03 1.22
C ASP A 63 -10.46 -12.44 2.54
N PHE A 64 -11.25 -12.75 3.58
CA PHE A 64 -10.75 -13.45 4.76
C PHE A 64 -11.87 -14.21 5.49
N SER A 65 -11.46 -15.13 6.35
CA SER A 65 -12.36 -15.88 7.21
C SER A 65 -11.71 -16.16 8.57
N VAL A 66 -12.56 -16.35 9.58
CA VAL A 66 -12.15 -16.69 10.95
C VAL A 66 -12.84 -17.97 11.37
N GLY A 67 -12.12 -18.85 12.05
CA GLY A 67 -12.63 -20.13 12.49
C GLY A 67 -11.80 -20.78 13.58
N GLU A 68 -12.13 -22.03 13.87
CA GLU A 68 -11.36 -22.86 14.79
C GLU A 68 -11.11 -24.27 14.24
N LYS A 69 -10.02 -24.88 14.72
CA LYS A 69 -9.69 -26.28 14.46
C LYS A 69 -10.38 -27.15 15.50
N VAL A 70 -11.27 -28.05 15.05
CA VAL A 70 -11.96 -29.02 15.88
C VAL A 70 -11.52 -30.43 15.48
N GLY A 71 -10.57 -30.99 16.20
CA GLY A 71 -9.87 -32.19 15.78
C GLY A 71 -9.08 -31.97 14.50
N GLU A 72 -9.36 -32.74 13.45
CA GLU A 72 -8.75 -32.60 12.13
C GLU A 72 -9.58 -31.72 11.17
N SER A 73 -10.74 -31.23 11.57
CA SER A 73 -11.64 -30.43 10.75
C SER A 73 -11.52 -28.95 11.06
N LEU A 74 -11.75 -28.12 10.04
CA LEU A 74 -11.85 -26.66 10.18
C LEU A 74 -13.33 -26.29 10.28
N GLN A 75 -13.67 -25.44 11.25
CA GLN A 75 -14.98 -24.83 11.39
C GLN A 75 -14.84 -23.33 11.22
N TYR A 76 -15.49 -22.79 10.20
CA TYR A 76 -15.49 -21.35 9.94
C TYR A 76 -16.63 -20.69 10.70
N HIS A 77 -16.31 -19.74 11.55
CA HIS A 77 -17.29 -18.97 12.32
C HIS A 77 -17.84 -17.81 11.47
N SER A 78 -16.97 -17.14 10.74
CA SER A 78 -17.35 -16.02 9.89
C SER A 78 -16.54 -15.98 8.60
N VAL A 79 -17.19 -15.46 7.55
CA VAL A 79 -16.59 -15.17 6.25
C VAL A 79 -16.79 -13.70 5.90
N HIS A 80 -15.78 -13.09 5.28
CA HIS A 80 -15.72 -11.65 5.11
C HIS A 80 -15.28 -11.29 3.69
N GLN A 81 -16.06 -10.43 3.04
CA GLN A 81 -15.72 -9.85 1.75
C GLN A 81 -15.49 -8.36 1.91
N VAL A 82 -14.34 -7.86 1.51
CA VAL A 82 -13.96 -6.45 1.58
C VAL A 82 -14.04 -5.81 0.21
N LYS A 83 -14.75 -4.69 0.07
CA LYS A 83 -14.88 -3.97 -1.20
C LYS A 83 -14.40 -2.54 -1.05
N ASP A 84 -13.32 -2.26 -1.74
CA ASP A 84 -12.70 -0.95 -1.85
C ASP A 84 -13.22 -0.24 -3.11
N ARG A 85 -14.44 0.29 -3.03
CA ARG A 85 -15.12 1.00 -4.12
C ARG A 85 -15.94 2.15 -3.57
N GLU A 86 -16.08 3.22 -4.36
CA GLU A 86 -16.91 4.38 -4.05
C GLU A 86 -18.33 4.27 -4.66
N ASP A 87 -18.86 3.05 -4.70
CA ASP A 87 -20.21 2.80 -5.22
C ASP A 87 -21.24 2.90 -4.10
N THR A 88 -22.36 3.58 -4.36
CA THR A 88 -23.43 3.82 -3.39
C THR A 88 -24.62 2.87 -3.52
N PHE A 89 -24.70 2.07 -4.58
CA PHE A 89 -25.83 1.19 -4.85
C PHE A 89 -25.52 -0.27 -4.52
N ILE A 90 -26.44 -0.93 -3.81
CA ILE A 90 -26.30 -2.34 -3.38
C ILE A 90 -26.13 -3.30 -4.56
N ASP A 91 -26.78 -3.04 -5.69
CA ASP A 91 -26.71 -3.87 -6.91
C ASP A 91 -25.26 -4.04 -7.42
N THR A 92 -24.39 -3.07 -7.17
CA THR A 92 -22.95 -3.12 -7.55
C THR A 92 -22.20 -4.21 -6.80
N TYR A 93 -22.69 -4.60 -5.62
CA TYR A 93 -22.10 -5.62 -4.76
C TYR A 93 -22.76 -7.00 -4.92
N GLU A 94 -23.70 -7.19 -5.87
CA GLU A 94 -24.42 -8.44 -6.11
C GLU A 94 -23.47 -9.66 -6.16
N SER A 95 -22.39 -9.57 -6.94
CA SER A 95 -21.44 -10.68 -7.07
C SER A 95 -20.74 -11.04 -5.75
N ALA A 96 -20.47 -10.07 -4.90
CA ALA A 96 -19.86 -10.28 -3.58
C ALA A 96 -20.88 -10.91 -2.62
N LEU A 97 -22.08 -10.37 -2.58
CA LEU A 97 -23.17 -10.88 -1.74
C LEU A 97 -23.59 -12.30 -2.12
N LEU A 98 -23.67 -12.61 -3.42
CA LEU A 98 -23.95 -13.98 -3.89
C LEU A 98 -22.81 -14.95 -3.55
N GLY A 99 -21.56 -14.49 -3.47
CA GLY A 99 -20.44 -15.26 -2.95
C GLY A 99 -20.64 -15.63 -1.49
N LEU A 100 -20.98 -14.66 -0.64
CA LEU A 100 -21.29 -14.90 0.78
C LEU A 100 -22.47 -15.85 0.96
N VAL A 101 -23.56 -15.68 0.18
CA VAL A 101 -24.70 -16.60 0.16
C VAL A 101 -24.26 -18.03 -0.15
N LYS A 102 -23.38 -18.19 -1.15
CA LYS A 102 -22.87 -19.50 -1.53
C LYS A 102 -22.13 -20.18 -0.37
N HIS A 103 -21.25 -19.46 0.31
CA HIS A 103 -20.53 -20.02 1.46
C HIS A 103 -21.47 -20.43 2.59
N MET A 104 -22.48 -19.63 2.91
CA MET A 104 -23.51 -19.96 3.92
C MET A 104 -24.33 -21.21 3.57
N VAL A 105 -24.50 -21.49 2.28
CA VAL A 105 -25.22 -22.71 1.82
C VAL A 105 -24.31 -23.94 1.81
N ASP A 106 -23.04 -23.76 1.40
CA ASP A 106 -22.08 -24.86 1.25
C ASP A 106 -21.55 -25.36 2.60
N ASP A 107 -21.45 -24.49 3.61
CA ASP A 107 -20.98 -24.84 4.95
C ASP A 107 -21.96 -24.33 6.02
N SER A 108 -22.67 -25.25 6.64
CA SER A 108 -23.65 -24.97 7.71
C SER A 108 -23.02 -24.54 9.04
N ASN A 109 -21.70 -24.64 9.18
CA ASN A 109 -20.98 -24.23 10.39
C ASN A 109 -20.67 -22.72 10.38
N ILE A 110 -20.76 -22.05 9.22
CA ILE A 110 -20.57 -20.61 9.12
C ILE A 110 -21.75 -19.92 9.82
N SER A 111 -21.45 -19.19 10.90
CA SER A 111 -22.47 -18.51 11.70
C SER A 111 -22.81 -17.13 11.13
N GLU A 112 -21.83 -16.44 10.55
CA GLU A 112 -21.95 -15.05 10.11
C GLU A 112 -21.21 -14.82 8.79
N ALA A 113 -21.77 -13.96 7.95
CA ALA A 113 -21.11 -13.53 6.71
C ALA A 113 -21.18 -12.00 6.60
N TYR A 114 -20.08 -11.35 6.30
CA TYR A 114 -19.97 -9.91 6.32
C TYR A 114 -19.45 -9.33 5.01
N LEU A 115 -20.14 -8.30 4.55
CA LEU A 115 -19.65 -7.39 3.52
C LEU A 115 -19.05 -6.15 4.18
N HIS A 116 -17.78 -5.88 3.96
CA HIS A 116 -17.08 -4.67 4.40
C HIS A 116 -16.99 -3.69 3.24
N LEU A 117 -17.36 -2.44 3.49
CA LEU A 117 -17.39 -1.36 2.50
C LEU A 117 -16.39 -0.27 2.85
N SER A 118 -15.82 0.40 1.86
CA SER A 118 -14.97 1.57 2.03
C SER A 118 -15.70 2.91 1.90
N SER A 119 -16.95 2.88 1.42
CA SER A 119 -17.81 4.06 1.27
C SER A 119 -19.24 3.78 1.74
N ASP A 120 -19.98 4.83 2.03
CA ASP A 120 -21.36 4.72 2.47
C ASP A 120 -22.24 4.12 1.38
N LEU A 121 -23.22 3.33 1.80
CA LEU A 121 -24.16 2.64 0.92
C LEU A 121 -25.58 3.11 1.19
N GLU A 122 -26.27 3.59 0.16
CA GLU A 122 -27.68 3.93 0.20
C GLU A 122 -28.54 2.66 0.16
N LEU A 123 -28.88 2.12 1.35
CA LEU A 123 -29.72 0.91 1.46
C LEU A 123 -31.22 1.24 1.42
N GLY A 124 -31.61 2.52 1.61
CA GLY A 124 -33.00 2.87 1.86
C GLY A 124 -33.51 2.29 3.19
N ASP A 125 -34.82 2.17 3.32
CA ASP A 125 -35.48 1.64 4.53
C ASP A 125 -35.57 0.10 4.54
N GLU A 126 -35.17 -0.60 3.46
CA GLU A 126 -35.30 -2.03 3.33
C GLU A 126 -34.12 -2.77 3.97
N PRO A 127 -34.35 -3.86 4.73
CA PRO A 127 -33.27 -4.67 5.31
C PRO A 127 -32.49 -5.39 4.20
N LEU A 128 -31.18 -5.59 4.41
CA LEU A 128 -30.29 -6.27 3.47
C LEU A 128 -30.83 -7.67 3.04
N SER A 129 -31.51 -8.38 3.96
CA SER A 129 -32.09 -9.71 3.66
C SER A 129 -33.16 -9.64 2.56
N MET A 130 -33.89 -8.55 2.40
CA MET A 130 -34.84 -8.36 1.29
C MET A 130 -34.13 -8.14 -0.04
N HIS A 131 -33.09 -7.31 -0.05
CA HIS A 131 -32.25 -7.13 -1.24
C HIS A 131 -31.59 -8.44 -1.67
N LEU A 132 -31.07 -9.23 -0.70
CA LEU A 132 -30.51 -10.55 -0.96
C LEU A 132 -31.54 -11.51 -1.55
N ALA A 133 -32.74 -11.57 -0.99
CA ALA A 133 -33.82 -12.41 -1.51
C ALA A 133 -34.15 -12.07 -2.96
N ALA A 134 -34.26 -10.78 -3.28
CA ALA A 134 -34.49 -10.31 -4.65
C ALA A 134 -33.32 -10.68 -5.60
N MET A 135 -32.06 -10.55 -5.15
CA MET A 135 -30.86 -10.96 -5.91
C MET A 135 -30.83 -12.47 -6.17
N ILE A 136 -31.27 -13.28 -5.21
CA ILE A 136 -31.31 -14.75 -5.33
C ILE A 136 -32.39 -15.16 -6.30
N GLU A 137 -33.55 -14.52 -6.24
CA GLU A 137 -34.66 -14.78 -7.16
C GLU A 137 -34.28 -14.40 -8.61
N ASN A 138 -33.58 -13.30 -8.81
CA ASN A 138 -33.14 -12.83 -10.11
C ASN A 138 -31.68 -12.35 -10.10
N PRO A 139 -30.68 -13.25 -10.11
CA PRO A 139 -29.26 -12.92 -10.05
C PRO A 139 -28.78 -12.28 -11.35
N LYS A 140 -28.88 -10.95 -11.44
CA LYS A 140 -28.58 -10.14 -12.63
C LYS A 140 -27.17 -10.38 -13.18
N HIS A 141 -26.19 -10.54 -12.28
CA HIS A 141 -24.79 -10.80 -12.67
C HIS A 141 -24.66 -12.14 -13.41
N LEU A 142 -25.19 -13.23 -12.86
CA LEU A 142 -25.15 -14.55 -13.51
C LEU A 142 -25.97 -14.54 -14.81
N ALA A 143 -27.12 -13.91 -14.81
CA ALA A 143 -27.94 -13.73 -16.01
C ALA A 143 -27.24 -12.91 -17.11
N SER A 144 -26.46 -11.91 -16.73
CA SER A 144 -25.65 -11.11 -17.67
C SER A 144 -24.57 -11.95 -18.36
N ILE A 145 -23.84 -12.77 -17.59
CA ILE A 145 -22.81 -13.66 -18.15
C ILE A 145 -23.45 -14.70 -19.08
N GLU A 146 -24.52 -15.36 -18.63
CA GLU A 146 -25.28 -16.34 -19.41
C GLU A 146 -25.77 -15.74 -20.72
N LYS A 147 -26.40 -14.56 -20.67
CA LYS A 147 -26.87 -13.84 -21.86
C LYS A 147 -25.71 -13.47 -22.79
N ALA A 148 -24.59 -12.97 -22.25
CA ALA A 148 -23.42 -12.64 -23.04
C ALA A 148 -22.88 -13.85 -23.83
N ILE A 149 -22.78 -15.01 -23.18
CA ILE A 149 -22.34 -16.25 -23.82
C ILE A 149 -23.36 -16.73 -24.84
N THR A 150 -24.64 -16.92 -24.44
CA THR A 150 -25.68 -17.49 -25.32
C THR A 150 -25.94 -16.65 -26.56
N THR A 151 -25.84 -15.33 -26.43
CA THR A 151 -26.07 -14.41 -27.57
C THR A 151 -24.86 -14.32 -28.48
N ASN A 152 -23.64 -14.36 -27.96
CA ASN A 152 -22.45 -13.98 -28.71
C ASN A 152 -21.46 -15.13 -28.96
N ARG A 153 -21.67 -16.35 -28.41
CA ARG A 153 -20.71 -17.47 -28.53
C ARG A 153 -20.29 -17.79 -29.95
N ASN A 154 -21.15 -17.51 -30.94
CA ASN A 154 -20.88 -17.76 -32.35
C ASN A 154 -20.39 -16.52 -33.12
N VAL A 155 -20.24 -15.37 -32.45
CA VAL A 155 -19.75 -14.12 -33.06
C VAL A 155 -18.23 -14.15 -33.10
N PRO A 156 -17.59 -14.07 -34.28
CA PRO A 156 -16.14 -14.20 -34.42
C PRO A 156 -15.34 -13.20 -33.59
N GLU A 157 -15.76 -11.93 -33.52
CA GLU A 157 -15.08 -10.88 -32.77
C GLU A 157 -15.13 -11.16 -31.27
N TYR A 158 -16.26 -11.67 -30.76
CA TYR A 158 -16.43 -12.06 -29.37
C TYR A 158 -15.52 -13.23 -29.01
N ARG A 159 -15.51 -14.30 -29.84
CA ARG A 159 -14.62 -15.46 -29.66
C ARG A 159 -13.15 -15.03 -29.66
N ASN A 160 -12.73 -14.26 -30.66
CA ASN A 160 -11.37 -13.76 -30.80
C ASN A 160 -10.91 -12.95 -29.58
N SER A 161 -11.80 -12.24 -28.89
CA SER A 161 -11.47 -11.48 -27.67
C SER A 161 -10.89 -12.34 -26.54
N PHE A 162 -11.28 -13.63 -26.46
CA PHE A 162 -10.75 -14.61 -25.49
C PHE A 162 -9.49 -15.31 -25.97
N LEU A 163 -9.34 -15.48 -27.28
CA LEU A 163 -8.22 -16.22 -27.89
C LEU A 163 -6.96 -15.39 -28.05
N MET A 164 -7.08 -14.07 -28.12
CA MET A 164 -5.94 -13.19 -28.25
C MET A 164 -5.00 -13.31 -27.05
N LYS A 165 -3.72 -13.63 -27.33
CA LYS A 165 -2.61 -13.51 -26.37
C LYS A 165 -2.28 -12.03 -26.12
N LYS A 166 -3.21 -11.24 -25.61
CA LYS A 166 -2.88 -9.90 -25.11
C LYS A 166 -2.07 -10.06 -23.84
N LYS A 167 -0.89 -9.43 -23.77
CA LYS A 167 -0.17 -9.18 -22.52
C LYS A 167 -1.06 -8.30 -21.65
N GLY A 168 -1.75 -8.87 -20.70
CA GLY A 168 -2.65 -8.17 -19.78
C GLY A 168 -3.42 -9.18 -18.92
N ARG A 169 -3.95 -8.74 -17.77
CA ARG A 169 -4.82 -9.59 -16.96
C ARG A 169 -6.03 -10.01 -17.79
N PRO A 170 -6.43 -11.29 -17.70
CA PRO A 170 -7.67 -11.71 -18.33
C PRO A 170 -8.84 -10.89 -17.75
N THR A 171 -9.82 -10.56 -18.59
CA THR A 171 -11.09 -10.00 -18.09
C THR A 171 -11.73 -10.99 -17.12
N LYS A 172 -12.61 -10.52 -16.21
CA LYS A 172 -13.30 -11.40 -15.25
C LYS A 172 -13.94 -12.61 -15.94
N LEU A 173 -14.62 -12.40 -17.07
CA LEU A 173 -15.20 -13.48 -17.86
C LEU A 173 -14.16 -14.44 -18.44
N LYS A 174 -13.01 -13.92 -18.89
CA LYS A 174 -11.93 -14.79 -19.38
C LYS A 174 -11.31 -15.64 -18.27
N SER A 175 -11.23 -15.13 -17.06
CA SER A 175 -10.78 -15.90 -15.87
C SER A 175 -11.77 -16.99 -15.53
N GLU A 176 -13.07 -16.72 -15.56
CA GLU A 176 -14.11 -17.72 -15.33
C GLU A 176 -14.11 -18.81 -16.42
N LEU A 177 -13.90 -18.44 -17.70
CA LEU A 177 -13.75 -19.41 -18.79
C LEU A 177 -12.50 -20.29 -18.64
N LEU A 178 -11.37 -19.73 -18.17
CA LEU A 178 -10.16 -20.52 -17.90
C LEU A 178 -10.37 -21.48 -16.73
N HIS A 179 -11.11 -21.05 -15.71
CA HIS A 179 -11.49 -21.92 -14.59
C HIS A 179 -12.40 -23.07 -15.05
N ALA A 180 -13.43 -22.76 -15.82
CA ALA A 180 -14.30 -23.77 -16.42
C ALA A 180 -13.51 -24.74 -17.32
N LEU A 181 -12.59 -24.23 -18.16
CA LEU A 181 -11.73 -25.06 -18.98
C LEU A 181 -10.88 -26.03 -18.16
N SER A 182 -10.33 -25.59 -17.01
CA SER A 182 -9.50 -26.45 -16.15
C SER A 182 -10.26 -27.68 -15.61
N LYS A 183 -11.59 -27.62 -15.53
CA LYS A 183 -12.44 -28.74 -15.10
C LYS A 183 -12.69 -29.76 -16.22
N VAL A 184 -12.88 -29.28 -17.45
CA VAL A 184 -13.19 -30.15 -18.60
C VAL A 184 -11.94 -30.54 -19.39
N CYS A 185 -10.89 -29.74 -19.37
CA CYS A 185 -9.61 -29.96 -20.06
C CYS A 185 -8.41 -29.64 -19.14
N PRO A 186 -8.15 -30.44 -18.08
CA PRO A 186 -7.18 -30.11 -17.04
C PRO A 186 -5.73 -29.91 -17.53
N LYS A 187 -5.39 -30.42 -18.71
CA LYS A 187 -4.05 -30.29 -19.32
C LYS A 187 -3.89 -29.00 -20.10
N GLU A 188 -4.98 -28.28 -20.39
CA GLU A 188 -4.96 -27.09 -21.21
C GLU A 188 -4.99 -25.82 -20.33
N GLN A 189 -3.99 -24.97 -20.51
CA GLN A 189 -3.84 -23.73 -19.73
C GLN A 189 -4.33 -22.48 -20.47
N TYR A 190 -4.69 -22.61 -21.75
CA TYR A 190 -5.05 -21.49 -22.62
C TYR A 190 -6.34 -21.80 -23.38
N LEU A 191 -7.16 -20.76 -23.59
CA LEU A 191 -8.31 -20.85 -24.48
C LEU A 191 -7.82 -20.86 -25.94
N THR A 192 -8.30 -21.86 -26.69
CA THR A 192 -8.06 -22.06 -28.11
C THR A 192 -9.40 -22.23 -28.82
N GLU A 193 -9.46 -22.08 -30.16
CA GLU A 193 -10.72 -22.33 -30.89
C GLU A 193 -11.29 -23.73 -30.65
N SER A 194 -10.42 -24.74 -30.46
CA SER A 194 -10.84 -26.12 -30.26
C SER A 194 -11.43 -26.40 -28.89
N ASN A 195 -11.14 -25.59 -27.84
CA ASN A 195 -11.59 -25.82 -26.46
C ASN A 195 -12.54 -24.74 -25.92
N LEU A 196 -12.71 -23.63 -26.65
CA LEU A 196 -13.50 -22.48 -26.21
C LEU A 196 -14.97 -22.84 -26.00
N ASP A 197 -15.55 -23.66 -26.88
CA ASP A 197 -16.94 -24.10 -26.75
C ASP A 197 -17.13 -24.98 -25.53
N ASN A 198 -16.20 -25.89 -25.22
CA ASN A 198 -16.21 -26.68 -24.00
C ASN A 198 -16.16 -25.81 -22.74
N ALA A 199 -15.35 -24.73 -22.77
CA ALA A 199 -15.29 -23.77 -21.67
C ALA A 199 -16.61 -23.00 -21.54
N PHE A 200 -17.25 -22.59 -22.63
CA PHE A 200 -18.56 -21.94 -22.61
C PHE A 200 -19.64 -22.86 -22.02
N ASP A 201 -19.71 -24.09 -22.47
CA ASP A 201 -20.71 -25.06 -22.03
C ASP A 201 -20.52 -25.40 -20.54
N GLU A 202 -19.30 -25.59 -20.10
CA GLU A 202 -18.99 -25.81 -18.68
C GLU A 202 -19.35 -24.61 -17.82
N LEU A 203 -19.02 -23.38 -18.26
CA LEU A 203 -19.38 -22.17 -17.52
C LEU A 203 -20.90 -21.97 -17.45
N LEU A 204 -21.64 -22.26 -18.52
CA LEU A 204 -23.10 -22.23 -18.49
C LEU A 204 -23.67 -23.27 -17.50
N ARG A 205 -23.11 -24.49 -17.45
CA ARG A 205 -23.46 -25.50 -16.47
C ARG A 205 -23.18 -25.04 -15.04
N GLU A 206 -22.02 -24.44 -14.80
CA GLU A 206 -21.69 -23.85 -13.49
C GLU A 206 -22.65 -22.74 -13.08
N ILE A 207 -23.07 -21.89 -14.02
CA ILE A 207 -24.06 -20.82 -13.75
C ILE A 207 -25.39 -21.44 -13.30
N ASP A 208 -25.84 -22.49 -13.98
CA ASP A 208 -27.08 -23.20 -13.60
C ASP A 208 -26.96 -23.86 -12.22
N GLU A 209 -25.82 -24.47 -11.91
CA GLU A 209 -25.54 -25.03 -10.60
C GLU A 209 -25.53 -23.96 -9.51
N ARG A 210 -24.87 -22.83 -9.76
CA ARG A 210 -24.86 -21.68 -8.84
C ARG A 210 -26.27 -21.15 -8.60
N LYS A 211 -27.09 -20.96 -9.63
CA LYS A 211 -28.49 -20.55 -9.49
C LYS A 211 -29.32 -21.55 -8.65
N ARG A 212 -29.09 -22.89 -8.81
CA ARG A 212 -29.74 -23.89 -7.97
C ARG A 212 -29.27 -23.85 -6.53
N LEU A 213 -27.98 -23.63 -6.32
CA LEU A 213 -27.39 -23.51 -4.99
C LEU A 213 -27.98 -22.32 -4.23
N LEU A 214 -28.05 -21.14 -4.88
CA LEU A 214 -28.63 -19.94 -4.30
C LEU A 214 -30.06 -20.13 -3.79
N LYS A 215 -30.85 -20.96 -4.46
CA LYS A 215 -32.23 -21.29 -4.03
C LYS A 215 -32.31 -22.19 -2.80
N ARG A 216 -31.18 -22.69 -2.30
CA ARG A 216 -31.15 -23.59 -1.12
C ARG A 216 -30.96 -22.81 0.20
N ILE A 217 -30.63 -21.52 0.13
CA ILE A 217 -30.44 -20.73 1.34
C ILE A 217 -31.75 -20.56 2.10
N THR A 218 -31.70 -20.70 3.41
CA THR A 218 -32.83 -20.49 4.31
C THR A 218 -32.93 -19.01 4.71
N GLN A 219 -34.13 -18.59 5.13
CA GLN A 219 -34.36 -17.25 5.65
C GLN A 219 -33.47 -16.95 6.88
N THR A 220 -33.24 -17.95 7.71
CA THR A 220 -32.32 -17.82 8.86
C THR A 220 -30.90 -17.52 8.40
N GLN A 221 -30.37 -18.25 7.42
CA GLN A 221 -29.04 -17.99 6.89
C GLN A 221 -28.94 -16.61 6.24
N LEU A 222 -29.98 -16.14 5.54
CA LEU A 222 -30.02 -14.80 4.96
C LEU A 222 -29.91 -13.69 6.02
N SER A 223 -30.52 -13.89 7.21
CA SER A 223 -30.44 -12.91 8.31
C SER A 223 -29.07 -12.82 8.95
N HIS A 224 -28.18 -13.78 8.70
CA HIS A 224 -26.79 -13.80 9.18
C HIS A 224 -25.80 -13.24 8.13
N ILE A 225 -26.29 -12.75 6.99
CA ILE A 225 -25.46 -12.03 6.01
C ILE A 225 -25.69 -10.53 6.21
N ASN A 226 -24.64 -9.81 6.61
CA ASN A 226 -24.74 -8.42 7.04
C ASN A 226 -23.69 -7.54 6.38
N ILE A 227 -23.98 -6.25 6.27
CA ILE A 227 -22.95 -5.23 6.08
C ILE A 227 -22.33 -4.97 7.45
N TYR A 228 -21.00 -5.02 7.50
CA TYR A 228 -20.30 -4.85 8.76
C TYR A 228 -20.48 -3.43 9.32
N ARG A 229 -20.70 -3.32 10.63
CA ARG A 229 -20.81 -2.04 11.34
C ARG A 229 -19.54 -1.76 12.10
N TYR A 230 -18.98 -0.60 11.85
CA TYR A 230 -17.78 -0.13 12.52
C TYR A 230 -18.14 0.92 13.57
N SER A 231 -17.55 0.80 14.76
CA SER A 231 -17.60 1.84 15.79
C SER A 231 -16.34 2.69 15.63
N ILE A 232 -16.48 3.90 15.10
CA ILE A 232 -15.36 4.84 14.87
C ILE A 232 -15.59 6.08 15.74
N GLY A 233 -14.79 6.21 16.80
CA GLY A 233 -15.02 7.21 17.84
C GLY A 233 -16.34 6.98 18.55
N SER A 234 -17.26 7.95 18.48
CA SER A 234 -18.62 7.86 19.05
C SER A 234 -19.70 7.51 18.03
N THR A 235 -19.33 7.20 16.79
CA THR A 235 -20.27 7.01 15.66
C THR A 235 -20.23 5.56 15.19
N GLU A 236 -21.40 4.98 14.96
CA GLU A 236 -21.52 3.72 14.22
C GLU A 236 -21.77 4.01 12.75
N GLN A 237 -21.05 3.34 11.87
CA GLN A 237 -21.18 3.47 10.41
C GLN A 237 -20.99 2.12 9.70
N HIS A 238 -21.56 2.00 8.51
CA HIS A 238 -21.52 0.76 7.70
C HIS A 238 -20.34 0.68 6.75
N TYR A 239 -19.38 1.56 6.87
CA TYR A 239 -18.19 1.60 6.02
C TYR A 239 -16.95 1.95 6.83
N CYS A 240 -15.79 1.62 6.26
CA CYS A 240 -14.50 1.98 6.83
C CYS A 240 -13.55 2.37 5.71
N ARG A 241 -13.21 3.66 5.64
CA ARG A 241 -12.24 4.15 4.67
C ARG A 241 -10.84 3.64 4.98
N LYS A 242 -9.94 3.72 4.01
CA LYS A 242 -8.56 3.24 4.13
C LYS A 242 -7.78 3.89 5.28
N ASP A 243 -7.93 5.19 5.44
CA ASP A 243 -7.36 5.95 6.55
C ASP A 243 -7.93 5.50 7.90
N GLN A 244 -9.25 5.33 7.97
CA GLN A 244 -9.94 4.83 9.16
C GLN A 244 -9.55 3.38 9.51
N ALA A 245 -9.33 2.52 8.52
CA ALA A 245 -8.90 1.14 8.76
C ALA A 245 -7.52 1.07 9.43
N GLU A 246 -6.63 2.00 9.11
CA GLU A 246 -5.34 2.13 9.78
C GLU A 246 -5.52 2.53 11.25
N GLU A 247 -6.29 3.57 11.50
CA GLU A 247 -6.57 4.04 12.86
C GLU A 247 -7.27 2.97 13.71
N LEU A 248 -8.25 2.26 13.13
CA LEU A 248 -8.92 1.15 13.81
C LEU A 248 -7.95 0.03 14.18
N LEU A 249 -7.07 -0.37 13.27
CA LEU A 249 -6.09 -1.42 13.56
C LEU A 249 -5.07 -0.97 14.62
N LYS A 250 -4.60 0.27 14.58
CA LYS A 250 -3.72 0.82 15.61
C LYS A 250 -4.41 0.88 16.98
N GLN A 251 -5.66 1.32 17.01
CA GLN A 251 -6.44 1.31 18.25
C GLN A 251 -6.60 -0.12 18.78
N GLN A 252 -6.89 -1.09 17.94
CA GLN A 252 -7.04 -2.50 18.33
C GLN A 252 -5.72 -3.09 18.87
N ILE A 253 -4.57 -2.69 18.31
CA ILE A 253 -3.24 -3.06 18.81
C ILE A 253 -3.02 -2.44 20.21
N MET A 254 -3.39 -1.17 20.39
CA MET A 254 -3.33 -0.51 21.69
C MET A 254 -4.21 -1.23 22.72
N ASP A 255 -5.44 -1.55 22.35
CA ASP A 255 -6.39 -2.28 23.21
C ASP A 255 -5.88 -3.66 23.61
N PHE A 256 -5.19 -4.35 22.67
CA PHE A 256 -4.50 -5.61 22.95
C PHE A 256 -3.42 -5.44 24.05
N TYR A 257 -2.56 -4.43 23.92
CA TYR A 257 -1.53 -4.19 24.94
C TYR A 257 -2.15 -3.75 26.28
N ILE A 258 -3.21 -2.96 26.27
CA ILE A 258 -3.97 -2.60 27.49
C ILE A 258 -4.57 -3.85 28.15
N ALA A 259 -5.14 -4.76 27.37
CA ALA A 259 -5.69 -6.00 27.87
C ALA A 259 -4.63 -6.91 28.49
N MET A 260 -3.43 -6.95 27.89
CA MET A 260 -2.31 -7.74 28.42
C MET A 260 -1.66 -7.11 29.65
N GLU A 261 -1.38 -5.81 29.60
CA GLU A 261 -0.74 -5.06 30.69
C GLU A 261 -1.07 -3.56 30.60
N PRO A 262 -2.07 -3.06 31.34
CA PRO A 262 -2.59 -1.69 31.20
C PRO A 262 -1.56 -0.56 31.42
N ARG A 263 -0.46 -0.83 32.09
CA ARG A 263 0.60 0.15 32.40
C ARG A 263 1.90 -0.10 31.62
N SER A 264 1.85 -0.94 30.61
CA SER A 264 3.02 -1.21 29.77
C SER A 264 3.38 0.00 28.90
N TYR A 265 4.68 0.21 28.69
CA TYR A 265 5.18 1.18 27.69
C TYR A 265 4.72 0.84 26.26
N LYS A 266 4.30 -0.40 26.02
CA LYS A 266 3.77 -0.89 24.73
C LYS A 266 2.44 -0.22 24.35
N THR A 267 1.74 0.42 25.28
CA THR A 267 0.54 1.21 25.01
C THR A 267 0.86 2.60 24.42
N GLY A 268 2.13 2.98 24.34
CA GLY A 268 2.55 4.24 23.76
C GLY A 268 2.40 4.26 22.23
N ILE A 269 1.98 5.40 21.67
CA ILE A 269 1.71 5.58 20.23
C ILE A 269 2.87 5.08 19.37
N SER A 270 4.11 5.45 19.69
CA SER A 270 5.30 5.03 18.92
C SER A 270 5.49 3.50 18.90
N PHE A 271 5.17 2.80 19.97
CA PHE A 271 5.27 1.34 20.01
C PHE A 271 4.12 0.68 19.22
N VAL A 272 2.92 1.22 19.34
CA VAL A 272 1.74 0.80 18.57
C VAL A 272 1.99 0.94 17.06
N ASP A 273 2.58 2.06 16.63
CA ASP A 273 2.93 2.28 15.24
C ASP A 273 3.95 1.25 14.71
N LYS A 274 4.99 0.93 15.51
CA LYS A 274 5.95 -0.13 15.15
C LYS A 274 5.26 -1.49 15.06
N SER A 275 4.39 -1.80 16.01
CA SER A 275 3.64 -3.06 16.04
C SER A 275 2.72 -3.18 14.82
N TYR A 276 2.02 -2.11 14.46
CA TYR A 276 1.18 -2.03 13.27
C TYR A 276 1.97 -2.37 11.99
N LEU A 277 3.13 -1.73 11.79
CA LEU A 277 3.96 -2.00 10.63
C LEU A 277 4.51 -3.43 10.63
N TYR A 278 4.90 -3.92 11.80
CA TYR A 278 5.45 -5.26 11.94
C TYR A 278 4.43 -6.36 11.60
N ILE A 279 3.20 -6.28 12.15
CA ILE A 279 2.18 -7.30 11.87
C ILE A 279 1.69 -7.26 10.42
N LEU A 280 1.61 -6.07 9.79
CA LEU A 280 1.33 -5.97 8.36
C LEU A 280 2.44 -6.61 7.52
N GLY A 281 3.70 -6.39 7.89
CA GLY A 281 4.83 -7.02 7.21
C GLY A 281 4.82 -8.54 7.36
N LYS A 282 4.45 -9.07 8.53
CA LYS A 282 4.30 -10.51 8.76
C LYS A 282 3.14 -11.11 7.95
N LEU A 283 2.02 -10.38 7.84
CA LEU A 283 0.90 -10.79 6.99
C LEU A 283 1.31 -10.84 5.50
N ASP A 284 1.96 -9.79 5.02
CA ASP A 284 2.46 -9.72 3.65
C ASP A 284 3.44 -10.88 3.35
N GLN A 285 4.38 -11.14 4.27
CA GLN A 285 5.31 -12.26 4.17
C GLN A 285 4.58 -13.61 4.06
N HIS A 286 3.54 -13.84 4.87
CA HIS A 286 2.74 -15.07 4.80
C HIS A 286 2.08 -15.24 3.43
N ILE A 287 1.54 -14.17 2.83
CA ILE A 287 0.93 -14.20 1.50
C ILE A 287 1.98 -14.45 0.41
N VAL A 288 3.14 -13.79 0.50
CA VAL A 288 4.27 -13.95 -0.43
C VAL A 288 4.82 -15.37 -0.38
N ASP A 289 5.00 -15.94 0.80
CA ASP A 289 5.50 -17.31 0.98
C ASP A 289 4.57 -18.35 0.33
N ARG A 290 3.25 -18.15 0.45
CA ARG A 290 2.25 -18.97 -0.26
C ARG A 290 2.38 -18.86 -1.78
N SER A 291 2.61 -17.64 -2.28
CA SER A 291 2.73 -17.39 -3.72
C SER A 291 4.02 -17.99 -4.30
N LEU A 292 5.14 -17.82 -3.62
CA LEU A 292 6.44 -18.35 -4.04
C LEU A 292 6.48 -19.88 -4.01
N ASN A 293 5.77 -20.49 -3.07
CA ASN A 293 5.71 -21.93 -2.86
C ASN A 293 4.36 -22.54 -3.29
N TYR A 294 3.77 -22.02 -4.36
CA TYR A 294 2.41 -22.38 -4.80
C TYR A 294 2.20 -23.89 -4.99
N GLU A 295 3.21 -24.63 -5.47
CA GLU A 295 3.12 -26.09 -5.61
C GLU A 295 3.09 -26.84 -4.26
N ALA A 296 3.85 -26.36 -3.28
CA ALA A 296 3.80 -26.89 -1.92
C ALA A 296 2.48 -26.52 -1.23
N TYR A 297 1.98 -25.31 -1.47
CA TYR A 297 0.68 -24.84 -1.01
C TYR A 297 -0.46 -25.71 -1.56
N LYS A 298 -0.50 -25.98 -2.88
CA LYS A 298 -1.49 -26.88 -3.50
C LYS A 298 -1.46 -28.29 -2.93
N LYS A 299 -0.30 -28.79 -2.51
CA LYS A 299 -0.15 -30.12 -1.91
C LYS A 299 -0.48 -30.16 -0.42
N GLY A 300 -0.93 -29.04 0.17
CA GLY A 300 -1.22 -28.94 1.59
C GLY A 300 0.02 -29.01 2.50
N GLN A 301 1.20 -28.72 1.94
CA GLN A 301 2.47 -28.72 2.68
C GLN A 301 2.74 -27.38 3.39
N LEU A 302 2.01 -26.33 3.03
CA LEU A 302 2.04 -25.00 3.67
C LEU A 302 0.70 -24.74 4.33
N GLU A 303 0.74 -24.27 5.57
CA GLU A 303 -0.46 -23.86 6.28
C GLU A 303 -1.09 -22.63 5.62
N ARG A 304 -2.40 -22.73 5.36
CA ARG A 304 -3.21 -21.61 4.84
C ARG A 304 -3.61 -20.65 5.94
N GLN A 305 -3.79 -21.21 7.14
CA GLN A 305 -4.29 -20.53 8.30
C GLN A 305 -3.13 -19.87 9.06
N ILE A 306 -3.39 -18.67 9.54
CA ILE A 306 -2.56 -17.99 10.52
C ILE A 306 -3.24 -18.20 11.88
N SER A 307 -2.65 -19.00 12.77
CA SER A 307 -3.25 -19.19 14.08
C SER A 307 -3.32 -17.87 14.86
N PHE A 308 -4.32 -17.71 15.71
CA PHE A 308 -4.40 -16.56 16.61
C PHE A 308 -3.21 -16.53 17.57
N ALA A 309 -2.67 -17.69 17.93
CA ALA A 309 -1.42 -17.80 18.66
C ALA A 309 -0.24 -17.16 17.93
N THR A 310 -0.18 -17.32 16.60
CA THR A 310 0.86 -16.69 15.76
C THR A 310 0.72 -15.17 15.75
N ILE A 311 -0.49 -14.64 15.59
CA ILE A 311 -0.73 -13.17 15.62
C ILE A 311 -0.40 -12.62 17.02
N PHE A 312 -0.76 -13.33 18.07
CA PHE A 312 -0.43 -13.01 19.45
C PHE A 312 1.09 -12.94 19.66
N GLU A 313 1.84 -13.94 19.15
CA GLU A 313 3.30 -13.95 19.20
C GLU A 313 3.92 -12.79 18.41
N TRP A 314 3.37 -12.42 17.26
CA TRP A 314 3.85 -11.26 16.51
C TRP A 314 3.81 -9.99 17.36
N LEU A 315 2.72 -9.75 18.10
CA LEU A 315 2.59 -8.56 18.95
C LEU A 315 3.46 -8.60 20.21
N LEU A 316 3.84 -9.79 20.68
CA LEU A 316 4.73 -9.95 21.83
C LEU A 316 6.20 -10.08 21.43
N SER A 317 6.52 -10.01 20.13
CA SER A 317 7.88 -10.22 19.62
C SER A 317 8.82 -9.09 20.05
N ASP A 318 9.97 -9.46 20.58
CA ASP A 318 11.09 -8.54 20.83
C ASP A 318 11.64 -7.89 19.56
N GLU A 319 11.34 -8.46 18.39
CA GLU A 319 11.73 -7.89 17.09
C GLU A 319 11.11 -6.52 16.85
N ILE A 320 9.91 -6.24 17.40
CA ILE A 320 9.27 -4.92 17.32
C ILE A 320 10.15 -3.85 17.96
N GLU A 321 10.80 -4.16 19.07
CA GLU A 321 11.72 -3.24 19.75
C GLU A 321 13.01 -3.02 18.94
N ARG A 322 13.38 -4.01 18.12
CA ARG A 322 14.59 -4.01 17.28
C ARG A 322 14.35 -3.51 15.87
N LEU A 323 13.13 -3.08 15.52
CA LEU A 323 12.85 -2.50 14.21
C LEU A 323 13.77 -1.31 13.97
N GLY A 324 14.79 -1.56 13.15
CA GLY A 324 15.81 -0.60 12.82
C GLY A 324 15.38 0.38 11.73
N ASP A 325 16.26 1.33 11.47
CA ASP A 325 16.08 2.35 10.45
C ASP A 325 15.79 1.77 9.05
N GLU A 326 16.32 0.56 8.75
CA GLU A 326 16.14 -0.11 7.45
C GLU A 326 14.68 -0.34 7.11
N PHE A 327 13.86 -0.68 8.09
CA PHE A 327 12.42 -0.88 7.90
C PHE A 327 11.74 0.42 7.46
N TYR A 328 11.99 1.52 8.17
CA TYR A 328 11.44 2.82 7.81
C TYR A 328 11.96 3.31 6.46
N ILE A 329 13.24 3.14 6.18
CA ILE A 329 13.86 3.51 4.89
C ILE A 329 13.18 2.76 3.74
N TYR A 330 12.92 1.45 3.90
CA TYR A 330 12.21 0.67 2.89
C TYR A 330 10.82 1.25 2.61
N HIS A 331 10.03 1.51 3.66
CA HIS A 331 8.68 2.03 3.49
C HIS A 331 8.65 3.48 2.97
N ILE A 332 9.60 4.31 3.36
CA ILE A 332 9.78 5.64 2.78
C ILE A 332 10.06 5.52 1.27
N LYS A 333 10.99 4.65 0.87
CA LYS A 333 11.29 4.38 -0.54
C LYS A 333 10.05 3.96 -1.32
N GLU A 334 9.29 2.99 -0.82
CA GLU A 334 8.05 2.53 -1.46
C GLU A 334 7.01 3.66 -1.59
N ARG A 335 6.92 4.52 -0.58
CA ARG A 335 6.03 5.68 -0.64
C ARG A 335 6.51 6.70 -1.68
N PHE A 336 7.82 6.98 -1.73
CA PHE A 336 8.41 7.82 -2.79
C PHE A 336 8.09 7.28 -4.18
N PHE A 337 8.23 5.99 -4.41
CA PHE A 337 7.93 5.36 -5.70
C PHE A 337 6.47 5.57 -6.10
N ARG A 338 5.53 5.39 -5.17
CA ARG A 338 4.11 5.66 -5.43
C ARG A 338 3.86 7.13 -5.77
N MET A 339 4.47 8.03 -5.02
CA MET A 339 4.34 9.47 -5.29
C MET A 339 4.92 9.86 -6.66
N MET A 340 6.04 9.26 -7.07
CA MET A 340 6.60 9.44 -8.41
C MET A 340 5.64 8.93 -9.49
N ASP A 341 5.06 7.74 -9.30
CA ASP A 341 4.08 7.17 -10.24
C ASP A 341 2.82 8.04 -10.35
N ASP A 342 2.29 8.49 -9.22
CA ASP A 342 1.11 9.36 -9.18
C ASP A 342 1.39 10.73 -9.81
N TYR A 343 2.59 11.28 -9.57
CA TYR A 343 3.05 12.52 -10.20
C TYR A 343 3.14 12.38 -11.72
N CYS A 344 3.75 11.30 -12.21
CA CYS A 344 3.84 11.01 -13.64
C CYS A 344 2.46 10.86 -14.29
N LYS A 345 1.52 10.16 -13.64
CA LYS A 345 0.14 10.01 -14.12
C LYS A 345 -0.62 11.35 -14.19
N ALA A 346 -0.41 12.21 -13.19
CA ALA A 346 -1.03 13.53 -13.14
C ALA A 346 -0.39 14.56 -14.07
N CYS A 347 0.80 14.27 -14.61
CA CYS A 347 1.53 15.16 -15.49
C CYS A 347 0.79 15.34 -16.82
N LYS A 348 0.45 16.60 -17.14
CA LYS A 348 -0.28 16.96 -18.38
C LYS A 348 0.64 17.37 -19.54
N LYS A 349 1.96 17.23 -19.37
CA LYS A 349 2.91 17.57 -20.43
C LYS A 349 2.92 16.50 -21.53
N ASN A 350 3.33 16.88 -22.74
CA ASN A 350 3.34 16.01 -23.93
C ASN A 350 4.40 14.89 -23.83
N GLU A 351 4.32 13.91 -24.73
CA GLU A 351 5.23 12.75 -24.76
C GLU A 351 6.70 13.15 -24.98
N GLU A 352 6.98 14.22 -25.74
CA GLU A 352 8.35 14.71 -25.95
C GLU A 352 8.98 15.17 -24.66
N HIS A 353 8.23 15.90 -23.82
CA HIS A 353 8.69 16.33 -22.50
C HIS A 353 8.95 15.14 -21.55
N CYS A 354 8.18 14.04 -21.69
CA CYS A 354 8.41 12.83 -20.89
C CYS A 354 9.73 12.13 -21.20
N LEU A 355 10.30 12.31 -22.41
CA LEU A 355 11.62 11.75 -22.77
C LEU A 355 12.77 12.46 -22.03
N GLU A 356 12.58 13.73 -21.67
CA GLU A 356 13.57 14.54 -20.95
C GLU A 356 13.36 14.51 -19.43
N CYS A 357 12.20 14.04 -18.95
CA CYS A 357 11.85 14.01 -17.54
C CYS A 357 12.72 13.03 -16.76
N GLN A 358 13.34 13.53 -15.65
CA GLN A 358 14.25 12.75 -14.80
C GLN A 358 13.53 11.87 -13.77
N VAL A 359 12.22 12.02 -13.56
CA VAL A 359 11.48 11.29 -12.53
C VAL A 359 11.60 9.76 -12.70
N PRO A 360 11.40 9.17 -13.89
CA PRO A 360 11.56 7.72 -14.08
C PRO A 360 13.00 7.25 -13.82
N LEU A 361 13.99 7.99 -14.31
CA LEU A 361 15.40 7.66 -14.13
C LEU A 361 15.81 7.74 -12.65
N CYS A 362 15.34 8.74 -11.92
CA CYS A 362 15.56 8.87 -10.49
C CYS A 362 14.95 7.68 -9.74
N LYS A 363 13.72 7.27 -10.08
CA LYS A 363 13.07 6.10 -9.49
C LYS A 363 13.89 4.82 -9.69
N ASP A 364 14.35 4.56 -10.91
CA ASP A 364 15.16 3.38 -11.23
C ASP A 364 16.47 3.38 -10.43
N ARG A 365 17.16 4.51 -10.35
CA ARG A 365 18.38 4.67 -9.56
C ARG A 365 18.16 4.48 -8.08
N LEU A 366 17.11 5.06 -7.48
CA LEU A 366 16.73 4.84 -6.09
C LEU A 366 16.45 3.36 -5.81
N GLY A 367 15.92 2.61 -6.80
CA GLY A 367 15.68 1.17 -6.71
C GLY A 367 16.94 0.33 -6.49
N THR A 368 18.09 0.80 -6.96
CA THR A 368 19.38 0.10 -6.87
C THR A 368 20.22 0.46 -5.64
N LEU A 369 19.84 1.50 -4.88
CA LEU A 369 20.59 1.95 -3.72
C LEU A 369 20.48 0.98 -2.54
N SER A 370 21.60 0.79 -1.82
CA SER A 370 21.60 0.14 -0.51
C SER A 370 20.87 0.97 0.54
N PHE A 371 20.47 0.36 1.67
CA PHE A 371 19.81 1.09 2.76
C PHE A 371 20.62 2.27 3.29
N ARG A 372 21.95 2.12 3.40
CA ARG A 372 22.83 3.21 3.79
C ARG A 372 22.79 4.38 2.80
N GLN A 373 22.86 4.08 1.52
CA GLN A 373 22.79 5.08 0.46
C GLN A 373 21.42 5.75 0.39
N LEU A 374 20.34 4.97 0.57
CA LEU A 374 18.99 5.53 0.66
C LEU A 374 18.84 6.48 1.86
N ARG A 375 19.45 6.15 3.01
CA ARG A 375 19.44 7.05 4.17
C ARG A 375 20.19 8.36 3.88
N GLU A 376 21.36 8.28 3.26
CA GLU A 376 22.10 9.47 2.84
C GLU A 376 21.31 10.33 1.86
N PHE A 377 20.65 9.69 0.87
CA PHE A 377 19.75 10.37 -0.05
C PHE A 377 18.61 11.10 0.68
N LEU A 378 17.93 10.41 1.59
CA LEU A 378 16.84 10.97 2.38
C LEU A 378 17.31 12.16 3.24
N ASN A 379 18.49 12.06 3.83
CA ASN A 379 19.07 13.10 4.64
C ASN A 379 19.38 14.37 3.83
N ILE A 380 19.89 14.23 2.61
CA ILE A 380 20.18 15.36 1.73
C ILE A 380 18.88 15.95 1.16
N THR A 381 17.94 15.08 0.79
CA THR A 381 16.63 15.51 0.25
C THR A 381 15.79 16.22 1.32
N ASN A 382 15.88 15.78 2.58
CA ASN A 382 15.11 16.34 3.70
C ASN A 382 16.03 16.74 4.87
N PRO A 383 16.93 17.71 4.68
CA PRO A 383 17.97 18.02 5.66
C PRO A 383 17.44 18.62 6.97
N HIS A 384 16.21 19.13 6.95
CA HIS A 384 15.51 19.71 8.10
C HIS A 384 14.84 18.66 9.00
N ILE A 385 14.80 17.37 8.58
CA ILE A 385 14.27 16.30 9.41
C ILE A 385 15.42 15.72 10.24
N SER A 386 15.30 15.82 11.57
CA SER A 386 16.33 15.36 12.50
C SER A 386 15.81 14.26 13.41
N GLY A 387 16.71 13.40 13.89
CA GLY A 387 16.41 12.36 14.86
C GLY A 387 16.40 10.94 14.30
N SER A 388 15.89 10.01 15.11
CA SER A 388 15.73 8.60 14.69
C SER A 388 14.55 8.47 13.73
N LEU A 389 14.66 7.52 12.79
CA LEU A 389 13.52 7.16 11.96
C LEU A 389 12.44 6.50 12.83
N ASN A 390 11.26 7.09 12.80
CA ASN A 390 10.06 6.62 13.50
C ASN A 390 8.83 7.03 12.70
N MET A 391 7.62 6.81 13.21
CA MET A 391 6.40 7.15 12.46
C MET A 391 6.21 8.65 12.25
N ASP A 392 6.61 9.49 13.21
CA ASP A 392 6.49 10.94 13.07
C ASP A 392 7.40 11.43 11.93
N THR A 393 8.68 11.04 11.98
CA THR A 393 9.65 11.37 10.92
C THR A 393 9.29 10.70 9.59
N PHE A 394 8.67 9.51 9.59
CA PHE A 394 8.15 8.88 8.37
C PHE A 394 7.13 9.78 7.67
N GLY A 395 6.17 10.34 8.41
CA GLY A 395 5.18 11.30 7.88
C GLY A 395 5.84 12.53 7.25
N GLU A 396 6.87 13.06 7.89
CA GLU A 396 7.64 14.20 7.39
C GLU A 396 8.41 13.86 6.11
N TYR A 397 9.16 12.74 6.09
CA TYR A 397 9.89 12.28 4.89
C TYR A 397 8.97 11.99 3.70
N THR A 398 7.71 11.67 3.93
CA THR A 398 6.72 11.35 2.90
C THR A 398 5.71 12.47 2.67
N SER A 399 5.99 13.68 3.13
CA SER A 399 5.15 14.86 2.92
C SER A 399 5.00 15.18 1.43
N THR A 400 3.75 15.20 0.96
CA THR A 400 3.45 15.47 -0.44
C THR A 400 3.85 16.87 -0.87
N LEU A 401 3.86 17.84 0.05
CA LEU A 401 4.16 19.23 -0.26
C LEU A 401 5.60 19.39 -0.75
N GLY A 402 6.60 18.92 0.01
CA GLY A 402 8.01 19.05 -0.36
C GLY A 402 8.42 18.10 -1.49
N ILE A 403 7.86 16.87 -1.50
CA ILE A 403 8.19 15.90 -2.54
C ILE A 403 7.62 16.31 -3.89
N ASN A 404 6.36 16.73 -3.98
CA ASN A 404 5.79 17.16 -5.26
C ASN A 404 6.44 18.46 -5.75
N ASN A 405 6.70 19.40 -4.86
CA ASN A 405 7.35 20.67 -5.16
C ASN A 405 8.23 21.11 -3.96
N PRO A 406 9.56 21.15 -4.07
CA PRO A 406 10.32 21.29 -5.33
C PRO A 406 10.83 19.99 -5.95
N PHE A 407 10.83 18.84 -5.23
CA PHE A 407 11.63 17.68 -5.65
C PHE A 407 11.18 17.09 -7.01
N LEU A 408 9.93 16.62 -7.15
CA LEU A 408 9.46 16.05 -8.42
C LEU A 408 9.32 17.10 -9.52
N THR A 409 8.93 18.32 -9.17
CA THR A 409 8.86 19.43 -10.13
C THR A 409 10.25 19.79 -10.63
N GLY A 410 11.27 19.82 -9.76
CA GLY A 410 12.65 20.05 -10.17
C GLY A 410 13.20 18.95 -11.09
N LEU A 411 12.95 17.67 -10.77
CA LEU A 411 13.30 16.54 -11.64
C LEU A 411 12.62 16.60 -13.02
N ARG A 412 11.45 17.20 -13.11
CA ARG A 412 10.74 17.38 -14.38
C ARG A 412 11.22 18.57 -15.18
N ASP A 413 11.45 19.70 -14.53
CA ASP A 413 11.58 21.02 -15.19
C ASP A 413 13.03 21.52 -15.31
N LEU A 414 13.95 21.05 -14.46
CA LEU A 414 15.35 21.47 -14.54
C LEU A 414 16.11 20.64 -15.60
N PRO A 415 16.98 21.29 -16.41
CA PRO A 415 17.71 20.59 -17.46
C PRO A 415 18.71 19.57 -16.92
N GLN A 416 18.92 18.51 -17.68
CA GLN A 416 19.74 17.36 -17.31
C GLN A 416 21.23 17.72 -17.21
N ARG A 417 21.80 17.76 -16.02
CA ARG A 417 23.26 17.70 -15.87
C ARG A 417 23.79 16.64 -14.92
N SER A 418 23.02 16.10 -14.00
CA SER A 418 23.34 14.83 -13.34
C SER A 418 22.19 14.32 -12.50
N VAL A 419 21.70 13.12 -12.80
CA VAL A 419 20.82 12.37 -11.91
C VAL A 419 21.70 11.45 -11.09
N LEU A 420 21.59 11.51 -9.74
CA LEU A 420 22.20 10.60 -8.76
C LEU A 420 23.59 10.09 -9.22
N ASN A 421 24.62 10.86 -8.92
CA ASN A 421 25.99 10.43 -9.14
C ASN A 421 26.29 9.22 -8.22
N GLU A 422 27.00 8.20 -8.68
CA GLU A 422 27.44 7.06 -7.86
C GLU A 422 28.32 7.49 -6.69
N GLU A 423 29.03 8.61 -6.82
CA GLU A 423 29.86 9.20 -5.77
C GLU A 423 29.08 10.15 -4.82
N ARG A 424 27.94 10.71 -5.28
CA ARG A 424 27.13 11.66 -4.50
C ARG A 424 25.67 11.23 -4.54
N ILE A 425 25.18 10.76 -3.43
CA ILE A 425 23.83 10.21 -3.30
C ILE A 425 22.81 11.34 -3.14
N ALA A 426 22.78 12.24 -4.12
CA ALA A 426 21.84 13.37 -4.18
C ALA A 426 21.51 13.70 -5.64
N VAL A 427 20.36 14.31 -5.86
CA VAL A 427 20.04 14.93 -7.15
C VAL A 427 20.71 16.31 -7.17
N THR A 428 21.71 16.46 -8.02
CA THR A 428 22.54 17.66 -8.06
C THR A 428 22.52 18.33 -9.43
N TYR A 429 22.68 19.64 -9.43
CA TYR A 429 22.81 20.49 -10.61
C TYR A 429 24.03 21.38 -10.44
N GLN A 430 24.63 21.76 -11.56
CA GLN A 430 25.74 22.71 -11.59
C GLN A 430 25.36 23.87 -12.50
N ASP A 431 25.50 25.10 -12.02
CA ASP A 431 25.25 26.27 -12.82
C ASP A 431 26.46 26.66 -13.69
N ILE A 432 26.33 27.74 -14.45
CA ILE A 432 27.38 28.30 -15.31
C ILE A 432 28.62 28.81 -14.54
N GLU A 433 28.43 29.14 -13.27
CA GLU A 433 29.51 29.60 -12.36
C GLU A 433 30.18 28.44 -11.61
N ASN A 434 29.81 27.18 -11.93
CA ASN A 434 30.22 25.94 -11.29
C ASN A 434 29.75 25.79 -9.82
N LEU A 435 28.72 26.52 -9.40
CA LEU A 435 28.09 26.30 -8.10
C LEU A 435 27.31 25.01 -8.10
N GLN A 436 27.41 24.27 -6.98
CA GLN A 436 26.71 22.96 -6.81
C GLN A 436 25.40 23.17 -6.09
N TYR A 437 24.34 22.71 -6.70
CA TYR A 437 22.97 22.76 -6.16
C TYR A 437 22.48 21.35 -5.84
N ALA A 438 21.89 21.13 -4.65
CA ALA A 438 21.18 19.91 -4.31
C ALA A 438 19.67 20.14 -4.36
N LEU A 439 18.96 19.26 -5.03
CA LEU A 439 17.49 19.27 -5.05
C LEU A 439 16.96 18.64 -3.76
N THR A 440 16.13 19.39 -3.04
CA THR A 440 15.59 18.97 -1.74
C THR A 440 14.07 18.90 -1.76
N ALA A 441 13.48 18.42 -0.67
CA ALA A 441 12.04 18.47 -0.40
C ALA A 441 11.69 19.56 0.65
N ILE A 442 12.54 20.56 0.80
CA ILE A 442 12.28 21.69 1.70
C ILE A 442 11.09 22.50 1.18
N ALA A 443 10.04 22.61 1.99
CA ALA A 443 8.83 23.35 1.67
C ALA A 443 8.31 24.14 2.88
N PRO A 444 7.56 25.23 2.67
CA PRO A 444 6.97 26.01 3.75
C PRO A 444 5.96 25.15 4.55
N ARG A 445 5.94 25.31 5.86
CA ARG A 445 4.96 24.69 6.76
C ARG A 445 3.75 25.58 7.03
N GLY A 446 3.76 26.80 6.49
CA GLY A 446 2.69 27.77 6.60
C GLY A 446 2.72 28.61 7.88
N THR A 447 3.89 28.73 8.52
CA THR A 447 4.12 29.60 9.67
C THR A 447 5.00 30.82 9.27
N ASP A 448 4.85 31.93 9.97
CA ASP A 448 5.64 33.15 9.69
C ASP A 448 7.15 32.95 9.92
N ASP A 449 7.53 32.00 10.77
CA ASP A 449 8.90 31.70 11.17
C ASP A 449 9.53 30.50 10.43
N ASP A 450 8.90 30.00 9.36
CA ASP A 450 9.33 28.79 8.62
C ASP A 450 10.83 28.77 8.30
N LYS A 451 11.39 29.93 7.85
CA LYS A 451 12.81 30.05 7.50
C LYS A 451 13.72 29.80 8.70
N ALA A 452 13.42 30.42 9.83
CA ALA A 452 14.22 30.29 11.05
C ALA A 452 14.13 28.87 11.61
N ILE A 453 12.93 28.28 11.60
CA ILE A 453 12.70 26.92 12.07
C ILE A 453 13.50 25.92 11.23
N ILE A 454 13.38 25.97 9.91
CA ILE A 454 14.07 25.06 8.99
C ILE A 454 15.59 25.19 9.12
N CYS A 455 16.13 26.41 9.16
CA CYS A 455 17.56 26.61 9.39
C CYS A 455 18.03 26.03 10.72
N SER A 456 17.29 26.28 11.81
CA SER A 456 17.59 25.71 13.13
C SER A 456 17.58 24.18 13.14
N GLU A 457 16.62 23.56 12.46
CA GLU A 457 16.53 22.10 12.34
C GLU A 457 17.70 21.52 11.54
N ILE A 458 18.07 22.12 10.41
CA ILE A 458 19.24 21.72 9.62
C ILE A 458 20.52 21.80 10.46
N ILE A 459 20.72 22.89 11.20
CA ILE A 459 21.89 23.07 12.05
C ILE A 459 21.94 22.04 13.18
N LYS A 460 20.81 21.75 13.81
CA LYS A 460 20.70 20.74 14.88
C LYS A 460 20.99 19.33 14.36
N ASN A 461 20.76 19.08 13.08
CA ASN A 461 21.03 17.80 12.45
C ASN A 461 22.51 17.69 12.03
N ARG A 462 23.41 17.62 13.01
CA ARG A 462 24.87 17.65 12.80
C ARG A 462 25.38 16.61 11.81
N ASN A 463 24.77 15.43 11.76
CA ASN A 463 25.16 14.36 10.83
C ASN A 463 24.86 14.73 9.38
N VAL A 464 23.79 15.47 9.14
CA VAL A 464 23.36 15.93 7.82
C VAL A 464 24.08 17.20 7.42
N TYR A 465 24.28 18.11 8.38
CA TYR A 465 24.95 19.40 8.14
C TYR A 465 26.32 19.22 7.48
N GLY A 466 27.09 18.21 7.90
CA GLY A 466 28.37 17.86 7.28
C GLY A 466 28.24 17.44 5.80
N LEU A 467 27.19 16.70 5.46
CA LEU A 467 26.93 16.27 4.07
C LEU A 467 26.53 17.44 3.16
N LEU A 468 25.91 18.47 3.72
CA LEU A 468 25.48 19.64 2.95
C LEU A 468 26.64 20.56 2.56
N MET A 469 27.81 20.46 3.20
CA MET A 469 28.99 21.27 2.87
C MET A 469 29.55 20.99 1.47
N ASP A 470 29.14 19.91 0.82
CA ASP A 470 29.50 19.64 -0.57
C ASP A 470 28.72 20.51 -1.57
N TYR A 471 27.65 21.19 -1.11
CA TYR A 471 26.78 22.02 -1.94
C TYR A 471 26.90 23.49 -1.62
N ASP A 472 26.70 24.35 -2.63
CA ASP A 472 26.63 25.80 -2.48
C ASP A 472 25.19 26.23 -2.18
N CYS A 473 24.21 25.53 -2.78
CA CYS A 473 22.79 25.85 -2.67
C CYS A 473 21.91 24.61 -2.50
N LEU A 474 20.85 24.78 -1.72
CA LEU A 474 19.75 23.81 -1.60
C LEU A 474 18.52 24.35 -2.30
N ILE A 475 17.95 23.60 -3.25
CA ILE A 475 16.74 24.02 -3.98
C ILE A 475 15.51 23.68 -3.14
N SER A 476 14.64 24.66 -2.91
CA SER A 476 13.46 24.58 -2.04
C SER A 476 12.17 25.00 -2.75
N ASN A 477 11.01 24.80 -2.10
CA ASN A 477 9.74 25.38 -2.50
C ASN A 477 9.55 26.76 -1.79
N GLY A 478 9.88 27.84 -2.49
CA GLY A 478 9.56 29.20 -2.03
C GLY A 478 10.33 29.71 -0.81
N ILE A 479 11.26 28.94 -0.24
CA ILE A 479 12.09 29.35 0.89
C ILE A 479 13.42 29.88 0.35
N ALA A 480 13.80 31.08 0.76
CA ALA A 480 15.08 31.72 0.42
C ALA A 480 15.84 32.07 1.69
N VAL A 481 17.09 31.60 1.80
CA VAL A 481 18.01 31.88 2.90
C VAL A 481 19.40 32.11 2.32
N ASN A 482 20.02 33.26 2.66
CA ASN A 482 21.33 33.62 2.12
C ASN A 482 22.50 32.84 2.74
N SER A 483 22.31 32.31 3.92
CA SER A 483 23.33 31.51 4.61
C SER A 483 22.71 30.68 5.73
N ILE A 484 23.05 29.40 5.77
CA ILE A 484 22.80 28.52 6.92
C ILE A 484 24.11 28.52 7.72
N GLN A 485 24.12 29.17 8.88
CA GLN A 485 25.33 29.28 9.73
C GLN A 485 25.04 28.69 11.11
N ASP A 486 25.96 27.86 11.58
CA ASP A 486 26.05 27.49 12.99
C ASP A 486 27.07 28.37 13.69
N GLU A 487 26.61 29.35 14.49
CA GLU A 487 27.46 30.27 15.23
C GLU A 487 28.33 29.55 16.27
N GLU A 488 27.90 28.44 16.85
CA GLU A 488 28.66 27.64 17.82
C GLU A 488 29.85 26.94 17.15
N ILE A 489 29.68 26.40 15.96
CA ILE A 489 30.77 25.78 15.20
C ILE A 489 31.79 26.82 14.79
N THR A 490 31.36 27.98 14.33
CA THR A 490 32.27 29.09 13.97
C THR A 490 33.04 29.65 15.17
N GLN A 491 32.46 29.64 16.36
CA GLN A 491 33.16 30.09 17.58
C GLN A 491 34.18 29.07 18.11
N SER A 492 33.86 27.78 18.10
CA SER A 492 34.78 26.73 18.56
C SER A 492 36.06 26.64 17.73
N TYR A 493 35.98 26.87 16.43
CA TYR A 493 37.17 26.93 15.55
C TYR A 493 38.00 28.21 15.70
N ARG A 494 37.45 29.32 16.20
CA ARG A 494 38.18 30.55 16.44
C ARG A 494 39.06 30.54 17.70
N HIS A 495 38.81 29.61 18.63
CA HIS A 495 39.57 29.54 19.90
C HIS A 495 40.81 28.65 19.85
N ASP A 496 40.99 27.80 18.82
CA ASP A 496 42.12 26.91 18.72
C ASP A 496 43.21 27.49 17.78
N SER A 497 43.93 28.47 18.28
CA SER A 497 44.98 29.20 17.55
C SER A 497 46.23 28.37 17.16
N LYS A 498 46.21 27.04 17.38
CA LYS A 498 47.31 26.13 17.01
C LYS A 498 47.03 25.25 15.79
N MET A 499 45.84 25.31 15.20
CA MET A 499 45.49 24.57 13.97
C MET A 499 45.29 25.51 12.76
N SER A 500 46.20 26.45 12.54
CA SER A 500 46.08 27.44 11.45
C SER A 500 46.34 26.89 10.04
N GLU A 501 46.61 25.60 9.85
CA GLU A 501 46.87 25.02 8.52
C GLU A 501 45.76 24.16 7.94
N HIS A 502 44.68 23.92 8.70
CA HIS A 502 43.47 23.22 8.19
C HIS A 502 42.22 24.01 8.55
N ILE A 503 42.14 25.27 8.07
CA ILE A 503 40.86 25.96 8.06
C ILE A 503 40.00 25.26 6.99
N VAL A 504 39.17 24.36 7.44
CA VAL A 504 37.99 23.95 6.65
C VAL A 504 37.17 25.24 6.52
N HIS A 505 37.21 25.85 5.35
CA HIS A 505 36.30 26.95 5.05
C HIS A 505 34.90 26.39 5.21
N CYS A 506 34.20 26.76 6.27
CA CYS A 506 32.77 26.45 6.41
C CYS A 506 32.08 27.14 5.24
N LYS A 507 31.70 26.34 4.24
CA LYS A 507 31.02 26.82 3.05
C LYS A 507 29.65 27.34 3.48
N ASN A 508 29.31 28.57 3.11
CA ASN A 508 27.98 29.11 3.40
C ASN A 508 26.98 28.48 2.44
N VAL A 509 26.21 27.51 2.92
CA VAL A 509 25.15 26.90 2.14
C VAL A 509 23.93 27.82 2.09
N LYS A 510 23.40 28.07 0.90
CA LYS A 510 22.21 28.91 0.68
C LYS A 510 20.98 28.02 0.44
N ILE A 511 19.80 28.56 0.72
CA ILE A 511 18.55 27.95 0.26
C ILE A 511 17.95 28.86 -0.81
N VAL A 512 17.65 28.30 -1.98
CA VAL A 512 17.12 29.03 -3.14
C VAL A 512 15.80 28.42 -3.61
N PRO A 513 14.79 29.26 -3.92
CA PRO A 513 13.53 28.76 -4.48
C PRO A 513 13.74 28.15 -5.88
N LEU A 514 13.02 27.06 -6.18
CA LEU A 514 13.00 26.45 -7.51
C LEU A 514 12.55 27.45 -8.61
N ALA A 515 11.59 28.31 -8.29
CA ALA A 515 11.14 29.37 -9.19
C ALA A 515 12.29 30.28 -9.63
N THR A 516 13.18 30.67 -8.70
CA THR A 516 14.35 31.48 -8.99
C THR A 516 15.34 30.76 -9.91
N CYS A 517 15.50 29.44 -9.76
CA CYS A 517 16.36 28.65 -10.64
C CYS A 517 15.83 28.63 -12.08
N ASN A 518 14.52 28.52 -12.25
CA ASN A 518 13.86 28.52 -13.55
C ASN A 518 13.85 29.92 -14.21
N GLU A 519 13.52 30.97 -13.44
CA GLU A 519 13.45 32.36 -13.94
C GLU A 519 14.80 32.89 -14.41
N ASN A 520 15.89 32.51 -13.73
CA ASN A 520 17.22 32.96 -14.05
C ASN A 520 17.97 32.07 -15.05
N HIS A 521 17.31 31.01 -15.59
CA HIS A 521 17.91 30.07 -16.54
C HIS A 521 19.27 29.50 -16.08
N LEU A 522 19.41 29.29 -14.75
CA LEU A 522 20.73 29.02 -14.11
C LEU A 522 21.42 27.77 -14.66
N PHE A 523 20.66 26.84 -15.21
CA PHE A 523 21.16 25.52 -15.69
C PHE A 523 21.05 25.36 -17.21
N GLU A 524 20.60 26.38 -17.96
CA GLU A 524 20.53 26.31 -19.40
C GLU A 524 21.92 26.35 -20.03
N LYS A 525 22.13 25.55 -21.07
CA LYS A 525 23.33 25.68 -21.90
C LYS A 525 23.23 26.98 -22.70
N GLU A 526 24.30 27.75 -22.77
CA GLU A 526 24.43 28.74 -23.84
C GLU A 526 24.16 28.02 -25.18
N PRO A 527 23.34 28.62 -26.07
CA PRO A 527 23.17 28.06 -27.40
C PRO A 527 24.58 27.96 -28.01
N ILE A 528 24.92 26.73 -28.45
CA ILE A 528 26.14 26.52 -29.21
C ILE A 528 25.91 27.34 -30.49
N GLU A 529 26.60 28.49 -30.63
CA GLU A 529 26.67 29.23 -31.88
C GLU A 529 27.24 28.25 -32.94
N GLU A 530 26.38 27.85 -33.91
CA GLU A 530 26.80 27.07 -35.09
C GLU A 530 27.70 27.91 -36.00
#